data_dea834de03dfe33ad0cd52ade83d82b9
#
_entry.id   dea834de03dfe33ad0cd52ade83d82b9
#
_cell.length_a   1.000
_cell.length_b   1.000
_cell.length_c   1.000
_cell.angle_alpha   90.00
_cell.angle_beta   90.00
_cell.angle_gamma   90.00
#
_symmetry.space_group_name_H-M   'P 1'
#
loop_
_entity.id
_entity.type
_entity.pdbx_description
1 polymer ?
#
loop_
_entity_poly.entity_id
_entity_poly.type
_entity_poly.pdbx_seq_one_letter_code
_entity_poly.pdbx_strand_id
1 'polypeptide(L)'
;MFILDPYLWALLGVAMWATIRTQREYVARIALAVVAGYILMCGTLHWLALPRHAAAKVRAYAQPLNPFRWIVVHDFGDTIEWSDGEHTRIFTQFHDEALLPRAEATDAVKLFRWFAVFPLVDQIHENGHTVLRYRDLRFRSRLPWGGVREGMFILAKVVFDKRGHVIATGLAGEER
;
A
#
# COMPACT_ATOMS: atom_id res chain seq x y z
N MET A 1 5.06 -5.71 7.50
CA MET A 1 5.75 -4.81 8.43
C MET A 1 6.25 -3.62 7.63
N PHE A 2 5.88 -2.40 7.99
CA PHE A 2 6.40 -1.20 7.33
C PHE A 2 7.87 -1.02 7.73
N ILE A 3 8.77 -0.88 6.77
CA ILE A 3 10.19 -0.56 7.01
C ILE A 3 10.35 0.78 7.75
N LEU A 4 9.33 1.65 7.64
CA LEU A 4 9.26 2.97 8.27
C LEU A 4 8.22 2.98 9.40
N ASP A 5 8.35 2.08 10.38
CA ASP A 5 7.55 2.11 11.59
C ASP A 5 8.15 3.13 12.58
N PRO A 6 7.52 4.31 12.78
CA PRO A 6 8.08 5.36 13.62
C PRO A 6 8.16 4.95 15.09
N TYR A 7 7.28 4.05 15.55
CA TYR A 7 7.31 3.55 16.92
C TYR A 7 8.49 2.62 17.15
N LEU A 8 8.79 1.75 16.18
CA LEU A 8 9.97 0.88 16.24
C LEU A 8 11.26 1.72 16.25
N TRP A 9 11.34 2.75 15.39
CA TRP A 9 12.48 3.64 15.36
C TRP A 9 12.63 4.46 16.65
N ALA A 10 11.52 4.94 17.22
CA ALA A 10 11.53 5.64 18.52
C ALA A 10 12.00 4.71 19.64
N LEU A 11 11.49 3.47 19.70
CA LEU A 11 11.91 2.47 20.67
C LEU A 11 13.41 2.16 20.57
N LEU A 12 13.89 1.93 19.34
CA LEU A 12 15.33 1.68 19.10
C LEU A 12 16.18 2.88 19.49
N GLY A 13 15.77 4.10 19.17
CA GLY A 13 16.47 5.33 19.54
C GLY A 13 16.56 5.51 21.05
N VAL A 14 15.44 5.34 21.77
CA VAL A 14 15.40 5.42 23.25
C VAL A 14 16.23 4.31 23.87
N ALA A 15 16.14 3.09 23.35
CA ALA A 15 16.89 1.95 23.83
C ALA A 15 18.41 2.17 23.68
N MET A 16 18.83 2.66 22.54
CA MET A 16 20.24 2.98 22.27
C MET A 16 20.73 4.11 23.18
N TRP A 17 19.95 5.20 23.28
CA TRP A 17 20.28 6.33 24.16
C TRP A 17 20.43 5.90 25.62
N ALA A 18 19.46 5.13 26.16
CA ALA A 18 19.49 4.65 27.54
C ALA A 18 20.70 3.74 27.82
N THR A 19 21.03 2.85 26.86
CA THR A 19 22.20 1.95 26.97
C THR A 19 23.51 2.74 27.01
N ILE A 20 23.68 3.71 26.11
CA ILE A 20 24.87 4.57 26.07
C ILE A 20 25.00 5.41 27.33
N ARG A 21 23.86 5.95 27.81
CA ARG A 21 23.86 6.84 29.01
C ARG A 21 24.18 6.09 30.29
N THR A 22 23.68 4.86 30.43
CA THR A 22 23.82 4.11 31.68
C THR A 22 25.06 3.22 31.72
N GLN A 23 25.56 2.82 30.56
CA GLN A 23 26.68 1.86 30.41
C GLN A 23 26.46 0.51 31.16
N ARG A 24 25.16 0.17 31.40
CA ARG A 24 24.78 -1.03 32.17
C ARG A 24 24.19 -2.09 31.26
N GLU A 25 24.76 -3.28 31.26
CA GLU A 25 24.34 -4.40 30.42
C GLU A 25 22.85 -4.78 30.60
N TYR A 26 22.34 -4.71 31.84
CA TYR A 26 20.94 -5.08 32.07
C TYR A 26 19.97 -4.13 31.36
N VAL A 27 20.34 -2.85 31.16
CA VAL A 27 19.53 -1.86 30.43
C VAL A 27 19.44 -2.28 28.94
N ALA A 28 20.53 -2.72 28.35
CA ALA A 28 20.56 -3.22 26.99
C ALA A 28 19.67 -4.47 26.82
N ARG A 29 19.70 -5.39 27.80
CA ARG A 29 18.86 -6.60 27.80
C ARG A 29 17.37 -6.26 27.90
N ILE A 30 17.00 -5.33 28.80
CA ILE A 30 15.62 -4.84 28.91
C ILE A 30 15.17 -4.16 27.60
N ALA A 31 16.00 -3.29 27.04
CA ALA A 31 15.72 -2.60 25.80
C ALA A 31 15.46 -3.60 24.65
N LEU A 32 16.30 -4.62 24.53
CA LEU A 32 16.12 -5.68 23.54
C LEU A 32 14.80 -6.46 23.75
N ALA A 33 14.47 -6.78 25.01
CA ALA A 33 13.23 -7.47 25.36
C ALA A 33 11.99 -6.63 25.00
N VAL A 34 12.02 -5.30 25.21
CA VAL A 34 10.93 -4.39 24.83
C VAL A 34 10.77 -4.33 23.31
N VAL A 35 11.85 -4.22 22.56
CA VAL A 35 11.81 -4.23 21.07
C VAL A 35 11.28 -5.56 20.57
N ALA A 36 11.74 -6.68 21.10
CA ALA A 36 11.25 -8.01 20.74
C ALA A 36 9.76 -8.17 21.06
N GLY A 37 9.31 -7.71 22.23
CA GLY A 37 7.90 -7.68 22.63
C GLY A 37 7.03 -6.87 21.67
N TYR A 38 7.52 -5.70 21.23
CA TYR A 38 6.82 -4.88 20.23
C TYR A 38 6.68 -5.62 18.88
N ILE A 39 7.75 -6.25 18.40
CA ILE A 39 7.72 -7.01 17.14
C ILE A 39 6.74 -8.19 17.25
N LEU A 40 6.76 -8.92 18.36
CA LEU A 40 5.83 -10.03 18.60
C LEU A 40 4.38 -9.55 18.66
N MET A 41 4.12 -8.43 19.34
CA MET A 41 2.81 -7.80 19.38
C MET A 41 2.32 -7.45 17.95
N CYS A 42 3.14 -6.77 17.15
CA CYS A 42 2.79 -6.45 15.76
C CYS A 42 2.55 -7.71 14.92
N GLY A 43 3.36 -8.75 15.10
CA GLY A 43 3.17 -10.04 14.42
C GLY A 43 1.85 -10.71 14.80
N THR A 44 1.50 -10.70 16.09
CA THR A 44 0.22 -11.24 16.59
C THR A 44 -0.96 -10.46 16.02
N LEU A 45 -0.91 -9.13 16.05
CA LEU A 45 -1.95 -8.27 15.48
C LEU A 45 -2.12 -8.50 13.98
N HIS A 46 -1.01 -8.67 13.25
CA HIS A 46 -1.04 -9.02 11.83
C HIS A 46 -1.77 -10.36 11.60
N TRP A 47 -1.42 -11.37 12.37
CA TRP A 47 -2.04 -12.69 12.27
C TRP A 47 -3.54 -12.66 12.59
N LEU A 48 -3.95 -11.88 13.61
CA LEU A 48 -5.35 -11.69 13.99
C LEU A 48 -6.15 -10.91 12.93
N ALA A 49 -5.50 -9.99 12.21
CA ALA A 49 -6.13 -9.19 11.15
C ALA A 49 -6.40 -10.01 9.88
N LEU A 50 -5.71 -11.14 9.67
CA LEU A 50 -5.92 -11.98 8.51
C LEU A 50 -7.22 -12.79 8.65
N PRO A 51 -8.14 -12.72 7.67
CA PRO A 51 -9.36 -13.54 7.67
C PRO A 51 -9.00 -15.04 7.55
N ARG A 52 -9.68 -15.86 8.33
CA ARG A 52 -9.39 -17.31 8.39
C ARG A 52 -9.91 -18.12 7.21
N HIS A 53 -10.81 -17.55 6.40
CA HIS A 53 -11.55 -18.28 5.34
C HIS A 53 -11.56 -17.51 4.01
N ALA A 54 -10.42 -17.02 3.57
CA ALA A 54 -10.36 -16.30 2.29
C ALA A 54 -9.98 -17.25 1.16
N ALA A 55 -10.87 -17.43 0.19
CA ALA A 55 -10.61 -18.15 -1.05
C ALA A 55 -9.75 -17.34 -2.04
N ALA A 56 -9.56 -16.05 -1.77
CA ALA A 56 -8.86 -15.09 -2.63
C ALA A 56 -7.45 -14.79 -2.11
N LYS A 57 -6.66 -14.11 -2.92
CA LYS A 57 -5.38 -13.55 -2.48
C LYS A 57 -5.65 -12.44 -1.46
N VAL A 58 -5.23 -12.68 -0.21
CA VAL A 58 -5.47 -11.76 0.91
C VAL A 58 -4.17 -11.29 1.51
N ARG A 59 -4.12 -10.00 1.86
CA ARG A 59 -3.03 -9.41 2.64
C ARG A 59 -3.57 -8.38 3.62
N ALA A 60 -2.94 -8.32 4.77
CA ALA A 60 -3.19 -7.31 5.78
C ALA A 60 -1.97 -6.40 5.92
N TYR A 61 -2.21 -5.09 5.98
CA TYR A 61 -1.19 -4.05 6.12
C TYR A 61 -1.55 -3.14 7.29
N ALA A 62 -0.58 -2.88 8.17
CA ALA A 62 -0.78 -1.88 9.22
C ALA A 62 -0.97 -0.49 8.58
N GLN A 63 -1.88 0.31 9.12
CA GLN A 63 -2.05 1.69 8.67
C GLN A 63 -0.83 2.52 9.05
N PRO A 64 -0.45 3.50 8.23
CA PRO A 64 0.60 4.46 8.57
C PRO A 64 0.29 5.12 9.91
N LEU A 65 1.30 5.21 10.78
CA LEU A 65 1.20 5.83 12.11
C LEU A 65 0.22 5.17 13.10
N ASN A 66 -0.33 3.99 12.78
CA ASN A 66 -1.19 3.26 13.72
C ASN A 66 -1.00 1.74 13.58
N PRO A 67 -0.16 1.12 14.42
CA PRO A 67 0.11 -0.32 14.37
C PRO A 67 -1.08 -1.18 14.81
N PHE A 68 -2.13 -0.58 15.41
CA PHE A 68 -3.32 -1.29 15.86
C PHE A 68 -4.46 -1.30 14.82
N ARG A 69 -4.37 -0.49 13.77
CA ARG A 69 -5.33 -0.49 12.67
C ARG A 69 -4.74 -1.14 11.43
N TRP A 70 -5.52 -2.03 10.82
CA TRP A 70 -5.09 -2.84 9.70
C TRP A 70 -5.99 -2.60 8.50
N ILE A 71 -5.37 -2.51 7.34
CA ILE A 71 -6.03 -2.53 6.04
C ILE A 71 -5.96 -3.98 5.56
N VAL A 72 -7.10 -4.53 5.22
CA VAL A 72 -7.20 -5.86 4.60
C VAL A 72 -7.63 -5.69 3.15
N VAL A 73 -6.90 -6.32 2.25
CA VAL A 73 -7.20 -6.30 0.82
C VAL A 73 -7.42 -7.73 0.35
N HIS A 74 -8.59 -7.97 -0.22
CA HIS A 74 -9.00 -9.23 -0.83
C HIS A 74 -9.05 -9.05 -2.34
N ASP A 75 -8.35 -9.90 -3.08
CA ASP A 75 -8.34 -9.90 -4.53
C ASP A 75 -9.12 -11.15 -5.01
N PHE A 76 -10.27 -10.91 -5.64
CA PHE A 76 -11.15 -11.93 -6.22
C PHE A 76 -10.96 -12.07 -7.73
N GLY A 77 -9.96 -11.41 -8.32
CA GLY A 77 -9.73 -11.34 -9.76
C GLY A 77 -10.44 -10.16 -10.42
N ASP A 78 -11.75 -10.26 -10.62
CA ASP A 78 -12.55 -9.19 -11.25
C ASP A 78 -12.84 -8.02 -10.31
N THR A 79 -12.79 -8.28 -9.00
CA THR A 79 -13.02 -7.28 -7.97
C THR A 79 -11.96 -7.33 -6.89
N ILE A 80 -11.63 -6.17 -6.32
CA ILE A 80 -10.77 -6.05 -5.17
C ILE A 80 -11.57 -5.40 -4.05
N GLU A 81 -11.68 -6.09 -2.93
CA GLU A 81 -12.25 -5.55 -1.71
C GLU A 81 -11.14 -4.99 -0.82
N TRP A 82 -11.32 -3.75 -0.40
CA TRP A 82 -10.44 -3.05 0.53
C TRP A 82 -11.22 -2.69 1.79
N SER A 83 -10.69 -3.02 2.95
CA SER A 83 -11.30 -2.72 4.24
C SER A 83 -10.29 -2.17 5.23
N ASP A 84 -10.66 -1.14 6.00
CA ASP A 84 -9.89 -0.59 7.11
C ASP A 84 -10.46 -0.97 8.50
N GLY A 85 -11.39 -1.93 8.51
CA GLY A 85 -12.10 -2.40 9.69
C GLY A 85 -13.38 -1.60 10.01
N GLU A 86 -13.46 -0.34 9.61
CA GLU A 86 -14.65 0.51 9.77
C GLU A 86 -15.43 0.67 8.45
N HIS A 87 -14.70 0.68 7.34
CA HIS A 87 -15.24 0.90 6.01
C HIS A 87 -14.75 -0.18 5.06
N THR A 88 -15.66 -0.70 4.26
CA THR A 88 -15.32 -1.62 3.17
C THR A 88 -15.66 -0.95 1.84
N ARG A 89 -14.76 -1.08 0.86
CA ARG A 89 -14.97 -0.65 -0.52
C ARG A 89 -14.62 -1.75 -1.47
N ILE A 90 -15.47 -1.94 -2.47
CA ILE A 90 -15.25 -2.89 -3.56
C ILE A 90 -14.87 -2.07 -4.80
N PHE A 91 -13.79 -2.48 -5.44
CA PHE A 91 -13.30 -1.92 -6.69
C PHE A 91 -13.43 -2.98 -7.77
N THR A 92 -14.08 -2.63 -8.86
CA THR A 92 -14.13 -3.48 -10.05
C THR A 92 -12.90 -3.22 -10.91
N GLN A 93 -12.24 -4.28 -11.36
CA GLN A 93 -11.12 -4.16 -12.29
C GLN A 93 -11.63 -3.61 -13.63
N PHE A 94 -10.86 -2.71 -14.22
CA PHE A 94 -11.13 -2.23 -15.56
C PHE A 94 -10.73 -3.29 -16.58
N HIS A 95 -11.67 -3.63 -17.47
CA HIS A 95 -11.47 -4.57 -18.55
C HIS A 95 -11.78 -3.88 -19.88
N ASP A 96 -10.78 -3.74 -20.73
CA ASP A 96 -10.90 -3.24 -22.09
C ASP A 96 -9.92 -4.01 -22.98
N GLU A 97 -10.44 -4.83 -23.90
CA GLU A 97 -9.61 -5.67 -24.75
C GLU A 97 -8.75 -4.88 -25.74
N ALA A 98 -9.09 -3.65 -26.03
CA ALA A 98 -8.37 -2.81 -26.99
C ALA A 98 -7.29 -1.95 -26.32
N LEU A 99 -7.60 -1.31 -25.18
CA LEU A 99 -6.72 -0.34 -24.52
C LEU A 99 -5.76 -1.00 -23.53
N LEU A 100 -6.24 -1.99 -22.75
CA LEU A 100 -5.46 -2.59 -21.68
C LEU A 100 -4.18 -3.27 -22.20
N PRO A 101 -4.18 -4.11 -23.26
CA PRO A 101 -2.96 -4.71 -23.78
C PRO A 101 -1.93 -3.69 -24.27
N ARG A 102 -2.40 -2.58 -24.86
CA ARG A 102 -1.53 -1.49 -25.32
C ARG A 102 -0.87 -0.75 -24.16
N ALA A 103 -1.63 -0.50 -23.08
CA ALA A 103 -1.09 0.10 -21.87
C ALA A 103 -0.08 -0.82 -21.18
N GLU A 104 -0.40 -2.11 -21.05
CA GLU A 104 0.48 -3.12 -20.44
C GLU A 104 1.81 -3.31 -21.20
N ALA A 105 1.83 -3.02 -22.49
CA ALA A 105 3.06 -3.07 -23.30
C ALA A 105 4.05 -1.95 -22.97
N THR A 106 3.61 -0.88 -22.31
CA THR A 106 4.47 0.29 -21.99
C THR A 106 5.41 -0.01 -20.82
N ASP A 107 6.62 0.59 -20.86
CA ASP A 107 7.63 0.34 -19.83
C ASP A 107 7.20 0.90 -18.45
N ALA A 108 6.45 2.01 -18.42
CA ALA A 108 5.91 2.56 -17.18
C ALA A 108 4.96 1.57 -16.48
N VAL A 109 4.07 0.92 -17.24
CA VAL A 109 3.13 -0.07 -16.68
C VAL A 109 3.86 -1.36 -16.31
N LYS A 110 4.83 -1.83 -17.11
CA LYS A 110 5.64 -3.00 -16.75
C LYS A 110 6.37 -2.78 -15.42
N LEU A 111 6.99 -1.62 -15.24
CA LEU A 111 7.66 -1.27 -13.99
C LEU A 111 6.68 -1.18 -12.83
N PHE A 112 5.49 -0.57 -13.04
CA PHE A 112 4.43 -0.55 -12.04
C PHE A 112 3.97 -1.97 -11.66
N ARG A 113 3.70 -2.84 -12.64
CA ARG A 113 3.26 -4.23 -12.42
C ARG A 113 4.29 -5.06 -11.65
N TRP A 114 5.57 -4.84 -11.91
CA TRP A 114 6.65 -5.51 -11.17
C TRP A 114 6.60 -5.19 -9.67
N PHE A 115 6.23 -3.97 -9.31
CA PHE A 115 6.18 -3.51 -7.93
C PHE A 115 4.81 -3.72 -7.27
N ALA A 116 3.71 -3.60 -8.03
CA ALA A 116 2.36 -3.62 -7.51
C ALA A 116 1.94 -5.01 -7.00
N VAL A 117 1.27 -5.04 -5.85
CA VAL A 117 0.70 -6.26 -5.28
C VAL A 117 -0.81 -6.35 -5.49
N PHE A 118 -1.51 -5.23 -5.37
CA PHE A 118 -2.96 -5.11 -5.63
C PHE A 118 -3.21 -3.98 -6.64
N PRO A 119 -2.81 -4.21 -7.90
CA PRO A 119 -2.98 -3.20 -8.93
C PRO A 119 -4.45 -3.01 -9.26
N LEU A 120 -4.89 -1.77 -9.24
CA LEU A 120 -6.19 -1.32 -9.71
C LEU A 120 -5.98 -0.43 -10.92
N VAL A 121 -6.77 -0.64 -11.96
CA VAL A 121 -6.77 0.19 -13.17
C VAL A 121 -8.07 0.96 -13.23
N ASP A 122 -7.98 2.28 -13.35
CA ASP A 122 -9.13 3.15 -13.58
C ASP A 122 -9.02 3.81 -14.93
N GLN A 123 -10.16 3.98 -15.61
CA GLN A 123 -10.28 4.79 -16.80
C GLN A 123 -10.87 6.16 -16.43
N ILE A 124 -10.22 7.22 -16.89
CA ILE A 124 -10.73 8.58 -16.81
C ILE A 124 -10.63 9.27 -18.17
N HIS A 125 -11.40 10.33 -18.34
CA HIS A 125 -11.33 11.17 -19.54
C HIS A 125 -10.83 12.56 -19.14
N GLU A 126 -9.66 12.94 -19.65
CA GLU A 126 -9.03 14.24 -19.38
C GLU A 126 -8.69 14.94 -20.71
N ASN A 127 -9.12 16.19 -20.87
CA ASN A 127 -8.82 17.01 -22.05
C ASN A 127 -9.13 16.34 -23.40
N GLY A 128 -10.18 15.51 -23.46
CA GLY A 128 -10.58 14.79 -24.67
C GLY A 128 -9.74 13.53 -24.98
N HIS A 129 -8.87 13.12 -24.06
CA HIS A 129 -8.08 11.90 -24.12
C HIS A 129 -8.61 10.86 -23.15
N THR A 130 -8.41 9.59 -23.46
CA THR A 130 -8.66 8.48 -22.53
C THR A 130 -7.37 8.22 -21.76
N VAL A 131 -7.49 8.17 -20.45
CA VAL A 131 -6.35 7.95 -19.56
C VAL A 131 -6.59 6.73 -18.71
N LEU A 132 -5.69 5.75 -18.76
CA LEU A 132 -5.64 4.65 -17.82
C LEU A 132 -4.68 4.99 -16.68
N ARG A 133 -5.19 4.94 -15.46
CA ARG A 133 -4.42 5.13 -14.23
C ARG A 133 -4.26 3.81 -13.51
N TYR A 134 -3.03 3.46 -13.19
CA TYR A 134 -2.66 2.27 -12.45
C TYR A 134 -2.29 2.65 -11.03
N ARG A 135 -3.02 2.12 -10.06
CA ARG A 135 -2.83 2.37 -8.62
C ARG A 135 -2.63 1.08 -7.86
N ASP A 136 -1.85 1.08 -6.80
CA ASP A 136 -1.74 -0.07 -5.90
C ASP A 136 -2.50 0.21 -4.61
N LEU A 137 -3.52 -0.59 -4.34
CA LEU A 137 -4.39 -0.44 -3.17
C LEU A 137 -3.69 -0.64 -1.82
N ARG A 138 -2.46 -1.16 -1.80
CA ARG A 138 -1.64 -1.19 -0.57
C ARG A 138 -1.40 0.19 0.01
N PHE A 139 -1.31 1.21 -0.86
CA PHE A 139 -1.00 2.58 -0.46
C PHE A 139 -2.23 3.43 -0.20
N ARG A 140 -3.43 2.86 -0.40
CA ARG A 140 -4.65 3.50 0.03
C ARG A 140 -4.73 3.41 1.55
N SER A 141 -4.68 4.53 2.24
CA SER A 141 -4.75 4.59 3.69
C SER A 141 -5.64 5.72 4.15
N ARG A 142 -6.23 5.56 5.32
CA ARG A 142 -6.94 6.62 6.01
C ARG A 142 -6.00 7.32 6.98
N LEU A 143 -5.93 8.63 6.89
CA LEU A 143 -5.09 9.40 7.79
C LEU A 143 -5.75 9.55 9.16
N PRO A 144 -4.99 9.59 10.28
CA PRO A 144 -5.53 9.73 11.63
C PRO A 144 -6.39 10.99 11.84
N TRP A 145 -6.11 12.04 11.08
CA TRP A 145 -6.84 13.32 11.13
C TRP A 145 -8.00 13.42 10.14
N GLY A 146 -8.40 12.33 9.54
CA GLY A 146 -9.48 12.25 8.55
C GLY A 146 -8.98 12.34 7.11
N GLY A 147 -9.85 11.95 6.17
CA GLY A 147 -9.53 11.86 4.74
C GLY A 147 -8.90 10.53 4.34
N VAL A 148 -9.19 10.12 3.11
CA VAL A 148 -8.59 8.94 2.49
C VAL A 148 -7.46 9.44 1.60
N ARG A 149 -6.24 8.98 1.87
CA ARG A 149 -5.11 9.21 0.98
C ARG A 149 -5.06 8.09 -0.03
N GLU A 150 -5.38 8.41 -1.27
CA GLU A 150 -5.22 7.49 -2.39
C GLU A 150 -3.76 7.57 -2.84
N GLY A 151 -3.00 6.57 -2.43
CA GLY A 151 -1.67 6.21 -2.87
C GLY A 151 -0.71 7.31 -3.34
N MET A 152 0.27 7.63 -2.52
CA MET A 152 1.29 8.66 -2.82
C MET A 152 2.48 8.13 -3.63
N PHE A 153 2.59 6.82 -3.80
CA PHE A 153 3.79 6.20 -4.37
C PHE A 153 3.42 5.33 -5.57
N ILE A 154 4.04 5.66 -6.69
CA ILE A 154 4.02 4.90 -7.94
C ILE A 154 2.61 4.75 -8.52
N LEU A 155 2.15 5.78 -9.17
CA LEU A 155 1.03 5.78 -10.09
C LEU A 155 1.60 5.64 -11.51
N ALA A 156 1.20 4.63 -12.27
CA ALA A 156 1.48 4.65 -13.70
C ALA A 156 0.28 5.21 -14.45
N LYS A 157 0.55 6.08 -15.43
CA LYS A 157 -0.44 6.76 -16.26
C LYS A 157 -0.14 6.48 -17.73
N VAL A 158 -1.17 6.10 -18.47
CA VAL A 158 -1.09 5.93 -19.93
C VAL A 158 -2.20 6.75 -20.56
N VAL A 159 -1.82 7.65 -21.47
CA VAL A 159 -2.74 8.54 -22.17
C VAL A 159 -2.92 8.08 -23.59
N PHE A 160 -4.18 7.98 -24.02
CA PHE A 160 -4.55 7.57 -25.37
C PHE A 160 -5.24 8.70 -26.12
N ASP A 161 -4.97 8.76 -27.42
CA ASP A 161 -5.71 9.61 -28.34
C ASP A 161 -7.13 9.01 -28.62
N LYS A 162 -7.92 9.76 -29.42
CA LYS A 162 -9.26 9.32 -29.82
C LYS A 162 -9.27 8.05 -30.68
N ARG A 163 -8.13 7.63 -31.22
CA ARG A 163 -7.95 6.43 -32.05
C ARG A 163 -7.40 5.25 -31.24
N GLY A 164 -7.16 5.45 -29.93
CA GLY A 164 -6.60 4.44 -29.05
C GLY A 164 -5.08 4.22 -29.20
N HIS A 165 -4.34 5.18 -29.76
CA HIS A 165 -2.88 5.14 -29.78
C HIS A 165 -2.34 5.76 -28.48
N VAL A 166 -1.29 5.17 -27.94
CA VAL A 166 -0.59 5.72 -26.77
C VAL A 166 0.16 6.98 -27.18
N ILE A 167 -0.15 8.11 -26.56
CA ILE A 167 0.48 9.41 -26.82
C ILE A 167 1.39 9.89 -25.68
N ALA A 168 1.17 9.39 -24.46
CA ALA A 168 2.04 9.66 -23.32
C ALA A 168 1.99 8.52 -22.31
N THR A 169 3.11 8.26 -21.67
CA THR A 169 3.23 7.33 -20.55
C THR A 169 4.15 7.91 -19.50
N GLY A 170 3.91 7.57 -18.24
CA GLY A 170 4.80 8.00 -17.16
C GLY A 170 4.45 7.34 -15.84
N LEU A 171 5.41 7.41 -14.91
CA LEU A 171 5.15 7.22 -13.51
C LEU A 171 4.81 8.60 -12.95
N ALA A 172 3.57 8.81 -12.55
CA ALA A 172 3.17 10.06 -11.93
C ALA A 172 3.37 9.96 -10.41
N GLY A 173 4.16 10.86 -9.85
CA GLY A 173 3.96 11.33 -8.50
C GLY A 173 2.82 12.36 -8.56
N GLU A 174 2.08 12.53 -7.47
CA GLU A 174 0.93 13.41 -7.30
C GLU A 174 0.73 14.48 -8.40
N GLU A 175 -0.41 14.44 -9.10
CA GLU A 175 -0.87 15.60 -9.83
C GLU A 175 -1.12 16.73 -8.83
N ARG A 176 -0.37 17.82 -8.98
CA ARG A 176 -0.64 19.10 -8.32
C ARG A 176 -1.85 19.76 -8.94
#